data_940cbfc93ed8500e3ca72d737f1d0438
#
_entry.id   940cbfc93ed8500e3ca72d737f1d0438
#
_cell.length_a   1.000
_cell.length_b   1.000
_cell.length_c   1.000
_cell.angle_alpha   90.00
_cell.angle_beta   90.00
_cell.angle_gamma   90.00
#
_symmetry.space_group_name_H-M   'P 1'
#
loop_
_entity.id
_entity.type
_entity.pdbx_description
1 polymer ?
#
loop_
_entity_poly.entity_id
_entity_poly.type
_entity_poly.pdbx_seq_one_letter_code
_entity_poly.pdbx_strand_id
1 'polypeptide(L)'
;MNLQLTDRPVIVCASSAGLGRAAALEFAREGARVMLSGRREAELKAAVAQIRAETGRDAKYTVTDLTRPGDIARLVDATVAAFGGVFALVNNSGGPPAGGFDQFDDAAWQQAFELNLLSYVRTIRAVLPHMRQAGGGRIVNFTSSSVKSPLDNLILSNTFRMGVLGLTKTLASELGKDGVLLNVLGPGRIQTDRIEQLDAMRAQKTGQSVEQVRADTFKTIPLGRYGTPEEFAKLTVFLASPANTYITGQTILVDGGMVKSY
;
A
#
# COMPACT_ATOMS: atom_id res chain seq x y z
N MET A 1 -6.25 -19.90 9.82
CA MET A 1 -7.37 -18.94 10.03
C MET A 1 -8.16 -18.89 8.72
N ASN A 2 -9.47 -18.94 8.76
CA ASN A 2 -10.26 -18.72 7.55
C ASN A 2 -10.50 -17.22 7.38
N LEU A 3 -9.96 -16.62 6.32
CA LEU A 3 -10.08 -15.18 6.06
C LEU A 3 -11.40 -14.78 5.36
N GLN A 4 -12.18 -15.76 4.87
CA GLN A 4 -13.48 -15.57 4.22
C GLN A 4 -13.40 -14.60 3.02
N LEU A 5 -12.31 -14.65 2.26
CA LEU A 5 -12.05 -13.77 1.11
C LEU A 5 -12.53 -14.37 -0.23
N THR A 6 -12.96 -15.62 -0.25
CA THR A 6 -13.42 -16.27 -1.48
C THR A 6 -14.46 -15.40 -2.19
N ASP A 7 -14.16 -15.07 -3.45
CA ASP A 7 -14.97 -14.25 -4.36
C ASP A 7 -15.21 -12.79 -3.90
N ARG A 8 -14.56 -12.32 -2.85
CA ARG A 8 -14.63 -10.90 -2.44
C ARG A 8 -13.91 -10.01 -3.43
N PRO A 9 -14.55 -8.93 -3.93
CA PRO A 9 -13.90 -7.96 -4.83
C PRO A 9 -12.90 -7.09 -4.08
N VAL A 10 -11.65 -7.08 -4.54
CA VAL A 10 -10.55 -6.32 -3.92
C VAL A 10 -9.85 -5.46 -4.96
N ILE A 11 -9.67 -4.18 -4.66
CA ILE A 11 -8.81 -3.26 -5.44
C ILE A 11 -7.46 -3.15 -4.74
N VAL A 12 -6.37 -3.36 -5.48
CA VAL A 12 -5.01 -3.11 -5.01
C VAL A 12 -4.35 -2.04 -5.88
N CYS A 13 -4.14 -0.86 -5.29
CA CYS A 13 -3.49 0.25 -5.97
C CYS A 13 -1.98 0.03 -6.13
N ALA A 14 -1.40 0.57 -7.23
CA ALA A 14 0.03 0.47 -7.56
C ALA A 14 0.58 -0.97 -7.40
N SER A 15 -0.12 -1.93 -7.97
CA SER A 15 0.13 -3.37 -7.80
C SER A 15 0.87 -4.04 -8.97
N SER A 16 1.50 -3.25 -9.83
CA SER A 16 2.36 -3.78 -10.91
C SER A 16 3.68 -4.38 -10.40
N ALA A 17 4.15 -3.98 -9.20
CA ALA A 17 5.40 -4.43 -8.60
C ALA A 17 5.37 -4.32 -7.06
N GLY A 18 6.42 -4.79 -6.40
CA GLY A 18 6.70 -4.61 -4.97
C GLY A 18 5.56 -5.04 -4.04
N LEU A 19 5.29 -4.24 -3.02
CA LEU A 19 4.31 -4.56 -1.97
C LEU A 19 2.89 -4.72 -2.51
N GLY A 20 2.49 -3.89 -3.47
CA GLY A 20 1.17 -3.99 -4.09
C GLY A 20 0.98 -5.30 -4.85
N ARG A 21 2.00 -5.73 -5.63
CA ARG A 21 1.97 -7.00 -6.36
C ARG A 21 1.91 -8.20 -5.40
N ALA A 22 2.71 -8.18 -4.34
CA ALA A 22 2.70 -9.24 -3.33
C ALA A 22 1.34 -9.32 -2.62
N ALA A 23 0.74 -8.18 -2.26
CA ALA A 23 -0.60 -8.14 -1.68
C ALA A 23 -1.66 -8.68 -2.66
N ALA A 24 -1.62 -8.30 -3.94
CA ALA A 24 -2.54 -8.79 -4.96
C ALA A 24 -2.46 -10.31 -5.13
N LEU A 25 -1.26 -10.87 -5.14
CA LEU A 25 -1.04 -12.31 -5.22
C LEU A 25 -1.58 -13.03 -3.98
N GLU A 26 -1.31 -12.51 -2.79
CA GLU A 26 -1.78 -13.12 -1.54
C GLU A 26 -3.31 -13.07 -1.41
N PHE A 27 -3.97 -11.96 -1.82
CA PHE A 27 -5.43 -11.92 -1.93
C PHE A 27 -5.98 -13.00 -2.87
N ALA A 28 -5.33 -13.22 -4.00
CA ALA A 28 -5.76 -14.26 -4.96
C ALA A 28 -5.57 -15.68 -4.38
N ARG A 29 -4.50 -15.93 -3.61
CA ARG A 29 -4.28 -17.20 -2.88
C ARG A 29 -5.41 -17.48 -1.89
N GLU A 30 -5.92 -16.43 -1.24
CA GLU A 30 -7.07 -16.50 -0.33
C GLU A 30 -8.43 -16.51 -1.08
N GLY A 31 -8.41 -16.61 -2.40
CA GLY A 31 -9.60 -16.78 -3.23
C GLY A 31 -10.32 -15.49 -3.61
N ALA A 32 -9.78 -14.32 -3.33
CA ALA A 32 -10.39 -13.04 -3.70
C ALA A 32 -10.41 -12.81 -5.23
N ARG A 33 -11.34 -11.98 -5.70
CA ARG A 33 -11.36 -11.42 -7.05
C ARG A 33 -10.58 -10.10 -7.04
N VAL A 34 -9.41 -10.08 -7.67
CA VAL A 34 -8.46 -8.96 -7.54
C VAL A 34 -8.45 -8.08 -8.78
N MET A 35 -8.66 -6.78 -8.56
CA MET A 35 -8.41 -5.73 -9.54
C MET A 35 -7.07 -5.06 -9.24
N LEU A 36 -6.09 -5.26 -10.12
CA LEU A 36 -4.80 -4.59 -10.06
C LEU A 36 -4.87 -3.20 -10.70
N SER A 37 -4.05 -2.27 -10.22
CA SER A 37 -3.90 -0.98 -10.89
C SER A 37 -2.46 -0.49 -10.87
N GLY A 38 -2.10 0.30 -11.87
CA GLY A 38 -0.76 0.87 -12.04
C GLY A 38 -0.60 1.55 -13.38
N ARG A 39 0.53 2.25 -13.59
CA ARG A 39 0.78 3.00 -14.82
C ARG A 39 1.38 2.14 -15.94
N ARG A 40 2.03 1.05 -15.59
CA ARG A 40 2.81 0.21 -16.52
C ARG A 40 2.02 -1.04 -16.88
N GLU A 41 1.43 -1.02 -18.09
CA GLU A 41 0.52 -2.09 -18.51
C GLU A 41 1.22 -3.45 -18.65
N ALA A 42 2.46 -3.47 -19.16
CA ALA A 42 3.21 -4.72 -19.34
C ALA A 42 3.42 -5.46 -18.01
N GLU A 43 3.77 -4.73 -16.95
CA GLU A 43 3.96 -5.30 -15.62
C GLU A 43 2.64 -5.72 -14.97
N LEU A 44 1.53 -5.01 -15.24
CA LEU A 44 0.21 -5.43 -14.81
C LEU A 44 -0.22 -6.73 -15.48
N LYS A 45 0.02 -6.86 -16.79
CA LYS A 45 -0.21 -8.12 -17.52
C LYS A 45 0.62 -9.27 -16.95
N ALA A 46 1.90 -9.03 -16.66
CA ALA A 46 2.77 -10.02 -16.03
C ALA A 46 2.29 -10.41 -14.63
N ALA A 47 1.82 -9.46 -13.82
CA ALA A 47 1.28 -9.74 -12.49
C ALA A 47 -0.01 -10.58 -12.56
N VAL A 48 -0.92 -10.28 -13.48
CA VAL A 48 -2.13 -11.08 -13.72
C VAL A 48 -1.77 -12.50 -14.18
N ALA A 49 -0.82 -12.65 -15.09
CA ALA A 49 -0.35 -13.95 -15.55
C ALA A 49 0.26 -14.78 -14.41
N GLN A 50 1.04 -14.14 -13.53
CA GLN A 50 1.59 -14.78 -12.34
C GLN A 50 0.49 -15.26 -11.39
N ILE A 51 -0.50 -14.39 -11.08
CA ILE A 51 -1.63 -14.77 -10.22
C ILE A 51 -2.33 -16.00 -10.78
N ARG A 52 -2.63 -16.00 -12.09
CA ARG A 52 -3.27 -17.15 -12.72
C ARG A 52 -2.43 -18.43 -12.63
N ALA A 53 -1.13 -18.32 -12.90
CA ALA A 53 -0.21 -19.47 -12.86
C ALA A 53 -0.08 -20.07 -11.45
N GLU A 54 -0.01 -19.22 -10.41
CA GLU A 54 0.22 -19.67 -9.04
C GLU A 54 -1.06 -20.07 -8.29
N THR A 55 -2.21 -19.49 -8.65
CA THR A 55 -3.44 -19.66 -7.87
C THR A 55 -4.62 -20.27 -8.64
N GLY A 56 -4.51 -20.34 -9.97
CA GLY A 56 -5.62 -20.72 -10.84
C GLY A 56 -6.74 -19.68 -10.93
N ARG A 57 -6.61 -18.54 -10.23
CA ARG A 57 -7.62 -17.46 -10.20
C ARG A 57 -7.37 -16.43 -11.29
N ASP A 58 -8.46 -15.92 -11.87
CA ASP A 58 -8.39 -14.80 -12.80
C ASP A 58 -8.42 -13.47 -12.05
N ALA A 59 -7.35 -12.69 -12.23
CA ALA A 59 -7.31 -11.30 -11.82
C ALA A 59 -7.58 -10.38 -13.02
N LYS A 60 -8.00 -9.15 -12.75
CA LYS A 60 -8.18 -8.08 -13.74
C LYS A 60 -7.20 -6.94 -13.46
N TYR A 61 -7.00 -6.07 -14.44
CA TYR A 61 -6.22 -4.86 -14.21
C TYR A 61 -6.81 -3.65 -14.92
N THR A 62 -6.46 -2.46 -14.43
CA THR A 62 -6.77 -1.17 -15.07
C THR A 62 -5.51 -0.31 -15.07
N VAL A 63 -5.13 0.23 -16.24
CA VAL A 63 -4.06 1.21 -16.31
C VAL A 63 -4.55 2.49 -15.66
N THR A 64 -3.87 2.91 -14.59
CA THR A 64 -4.35 3.95 -13.69
C THR A 64 -3.20 4.82 -13.23
N ASP A 65 -3.30 6.11 -13.43
CA ASP A 65 -2.50 7.12 -12.74
C ASP A 65 -3.32 7.69 -11.58
N LEU A 66 -2.89 7.40 -10.35
CA LEU A 66 -3.60 7.80 -9.13
C LEU A 66 -3.63 9.32 -8.89
N THR A 67 -2.85 10.11 -9.64
CA THR A 67 -2.94 11.58 -9.61
C THR A 67 -4.11 12.11 -10.44
N ARG A 68 -4.69 11.28 -11.32
CA ARG A 68 -5.77 11.64 -12.22
C ARG A 68 -7.12 11.15 -11.69
N PRO A 69 -8.05 12.05 -11.29
CA PRO A 69 -9.36 11.65 -10.75
C PRO A 69 -10.16 10.74 -11.71
N GLY A 70 -10.11 11.00 -13.01
CA GLY A 70 -10.81 10.20 -14.02
C GLY A 70 -10.29 8.77 -14.13
N ASP A 71 -9.00 8.53 -13.87
CA ASP A 71 -8.44 7.18 -13.85
C ASP A 71 -8.93 6.40 -12.63
N ILE A 72 -9.05 7.08 -11.48
CA ILE A 72 -9.58 6.48 -10.25
C ILE A 72 -11.06 6.09 -10.45
N ALA A 73 -11.86 6.95 -11.06
CA ALA A 73 -13.25 6.63 -11.37
C ALA A 73 -13.33 5.38 -12.29
N ARG A 74 -12.57 5.35 -13.38
CA ARG A 74 -12.52 4.19 -14.29
C ARG A 74 -12.07 2.90 -13.59
N LEU A 75 -11.11 2.98 -12.64
CA LEU A 75 -10.68 1.82 -11.85
C LEU A 75 -11.82 1.24 -11.04
N VAL A 76 -12.58 2.09 -10.34
CA VAL A 76 -13.71 1.65 -9.52
C VAL A 76 -14.85 1.12 -10.39
N ASP A 77 -15.22 1.83 -11.46
CA ASP A 77 -16.26 1.42 -12.41
C ASP A 77 -15.94 0.06 -13.05
N ALA A 78 -14.69 -0.13 -13.50
CA ALA A 78 -14.23 -1.40 -14.07
C ALA A 78 -14.29 -2.54 -13.03
N THR A 79 -13.98 -2.25 -11.76
CA THR A 79 -14.08 -3.23 -10.68
C THR A 79 -15.52 -3.63 -10.42
N VAL A 80 -16.41 -2.65 -10.34
CA VAL A 80 -17.86 -2.89 -10.12
C VAL A 80 -18.45 -3.66 -11.30
N ALA A 81 -18.12 -3.28 -12.53
CA ALA A 81 -18.57 -3.99 -13.72
C ALA A 81 -18.09 -5.45 -13.79
N ALA A 82 -16.84 -5.69 -13.38
CA ALA A 82 -16.24 -7.02 -13.44
C ALA A 82 -16.65 -7.93 -12.27
N PHE A 83 -16.88 -7.38 -11.08
CA PHE A 83 -17.00 -8.14 -9.84
C PHE A 83 -18.28 -7.85 -9.04
N GLY A 84 -19.11 -6.89 -9.47
CA GLY A 84 -20.38 -6.55 -8.83
C GLY A 84 -20.28 -5.61 -7.62
N GLY A 85 -19.09 -5.13 -7.27
CA GLY A 85 -18.89 -4.22 -6.13
C GLY A 85 -17.44 -4.11 -5.71
N VAL A 86 -17.21 -3.51 -4.52
CA VAL A 86 -15.89 -3.39 -3.89
C VAL A 86 -16.03 -3.75 -2.41
N PHE A 87 -15.36 -4.80 -1.96
CA PHE A 87 -15.30 -5.18 -0.55
C PHE A 87 -14.05 -4.61 0.13
N ALA A 88 -12.88 -4.69 -0.52
CA ALA A 88 -11.65 -4.16 0.06
C ALA A 88 -10.89 -3.25 -0.91
N LEU A 89 -10.22 -2.25 -0.32
CA LEU A 89 -9.29 -1.34 -0.98
C LEU A 89 -7.94 -1.37 -0.27
N VAL A 90 -6.89 -1.65 -1.04
CA VAL A 90 -5.51 -1.42 -0.60
C VAL A 90 -4.99 -0.17 -1.29
N ASN A 91 -4.90 0.93 -0.56
CA ASN A 91 -4.24 2.13 -1.01
C ASN A 91 -2.72 1.96 -0.91
N ASN A 92 -2.08 2.04 -2.04
CA ASN A 92 -0.64 2.03 -2.19
C ASN A 92 -0.25 2.99 -3.31
N SER A 93 0.89 3.62 -3.19
CA SER A 93 1.43 4.52 -4.20
C SER A 93 2.95 4.45 -4.21
N GLY A 94 3.58 4.87 -5.30
CA GLY A 94 5.02 5.09 -5.33
C GLY A 94 5.44 6.13 -4.28
N GLY A 95 6.65 5.98 -3.74
CA GLY A 95 7.22 7.00 -2.85
C GLY A 95 7.59 8.26 -3.64
N PRO A 96 7.52 9.44 -3.01
CA PRO A 96 8.04 10.67 -3.58
C PRO A 96 9.57 10.63 -3.68
N PRO A 97 10.22 11.59 -4.37
CA PRO A 97 11.67 11.72 -4.38
C PRO A 97 12.26 11.80 -2.98
N ALA A 98 13.45 11.24 -2.79
CA ALA A 98 14.20 11.38 -1.57
C ALA A 98 14.96 12.71 -1.56
N GLY A 99 14.97 13.41 -0.43
CA GLY A 99 15.66 14.69 -0.28
C GLY A 99 15.30 15.40 1.03
N GLY A 100 16.06 16.44 1.35
CA GLY A 100 15.82 17.38 2.45
C GLY A 100 14.95 18.55 2.02
N PHE A 101 14.67 19.47 2.96
CA PHE A 101 13.74 20.58 2.77
C PHE A 101 14.14 21.50 1.61
N ASP A 102 15.39 21.94 1.57
CA ASP A 102 15.87 22.91 0.58
C ASP A 102 16.02 22.36 -0.85
N GLN A 103 15.81 21.07 -1.04
CA GLN A 103 15.94 20.40 -2.34
C GLN A 103 14.64 20.39 -3.15
N PHE A 104 13.52 20.81 -2.56
CA PHE A 104 12.20 20.69 -3.18
C PHE A 104 11.50 22.05 -3.29
N ASP A 105 11.06 22.36 -4.49
CA ASP A 105 10.20 23.49 -4.80
C ASP A 105 8.71 23.14 -4.58
N ASP A 106 7.84 24.13 -4.71
CA ASP A 106 6.39 23.97 -4.54
C ASP A 106 5.81 22.94 -5.49
N ALA A 107 6.36 22.79 -6.71
CA ALA A 107 5.87 21.80 -7.67
C ALA A 107 6.13 20.36 -7.19
N ALA A 108 7.30 20.10 -6.59
CA ALA A 108 7.62 18.81 -5.99
C ALA A 108 6.72 18.49 -4.79
N TRP A 109 6.44 19.49 -3.94
CA TRP A 109 5.50 19.38 -2.83
C TRP A 109 4.08 19.07 -3.32
N GLN A 110 3.59 19.80 -4.33
CA GLN A 110 2.27 19.57 -4.91
C GLN A 110 2.15 18.17 -5.52
N GLN A 111 3.16 17.72 -6.27
CA GLN A 111 3.17 16.38 -6.85
C GLN A 111 3.17 15.28 -5.76
N ALA A 112 3.93 15.45 -4.71
CA ALA A 112 3.96 14.52 -3.59
C ALA A 112 2.61 14.49 -2.84
N PHE A 113 1.98 15.64 -2.61
CA PHE A 113 0.63 15.75 -2.06
C PHE A 113 -0.39 14.99 -2.91
N GLU A 114 -0.43 15.24 -4.21
CA GLU A 114 -1.35 14.59 -5.15
C GLU A 114 -1.20 13.06 -5.12
N LEU A 115 0.04 12.57 -5.16
CA LEU A 115 0.32 11.14 -5.24
C LEU A 115 0.17 10.41 -3.90
N ASN A 116 0.62 10.99 -2.79
CA ASN A 116 0.80 10.28 -1.53
C ASN A 116 -0.26 10.58 -0.46
N LEU A 117 -1.13 11.57 -0.71
CA LEU A 117 -2.24 11.89 0.20
C LEU A 117 -3.57 12.04 -0.55
N LEU A 118 -3.65 12.95 -1.54
CA LEU A 118 -4.93 13.24 -2.20
C LEU A 118 -5.43 12.04 -3.03
N SER A 119 -4.54 11.23 -3.60
CA SER A 119 -4.90 9.98 -4.27
C SER A 119 -5.66 9.03 -3.32
N TYR A 120 -5.25 8.92 -2.05
CA TYR A 120 -5.89 8.08 -1.04
C TYR A 120 -7.28 8.63 -0.67
N VAL A 121 -7.40 9.95 -0.54
CA VAL A 121 -8.70 10.60 -0.33
C VAL A 121 -9.65 10.29 -1.49
N ARG A 122 -9.16 10.39 -2.73
CA ARG A 122 -9.96 10.18 -3.94
C ARG A 122 -10.38 8.71 -4.09
N THR A 123 -9.47 7.75 -3.88
CA THR A 123 -9.79 6.32 -3.97
C THR A 123 -10.77 5.88 -2.89
N ILE A 124 -10.59 6.34 -1.65
CA ILE A 124 -11.53 6.06 -0.56
C ILE A 124 -12.92 6.63 -0.90
N ARG A 125 -12.98 7.89 -1.33
CA ARG A 125 -14.26 8.53 -1.71
C ARG A 125 -14.97 7.76 -2.83
N ALA A 126 -14.23 7.25 -3.79
CA ALA A 126 -14.80 6.53 -4.94
C ALA A 126 -15.35 5.14 -4.55
N VAL A 127 -14.74 4.42 -3.60
CA VAL A 127 -15.22 3.09 -3.19
C VAL A 127 -16.30 3.11 -2.11
N LEU A 128 -16.38 4.16 -1.30
CA LEU A 128 -17.30 4.24 -0.16
C LEU A 128 -18.77 4.00 -0.49
N PRO A 129 -19.36 4.53 -1.59
CA PRO A 129 -20.75 4.23 -1.93
C PRO A 129 -21.01 2.73 -2.10
N HIS A 130 -20.09 2.03 -2.74
CA HIS A 130 -20.20 0.58 -2.99
C HIS A 130 -20.03 -0.24 -1.70
N MET A 131 -19.10 0.16 -0.82
CA MET A 131 -18.93 -0.48 0.48
C MET A 131 -20.15 -0.28 1.38
N ARG A 132 -20.72 0.94 1.43
CA ARG A 132 -21.97 1.20 2.17
C ARG A 132 -23.14 0.38 1.65
N GLN A 133 -23.31 0.30 0.34
CA GLN A 133 -24.34 -0.51 -0.28
C GLN A 133 -24.20 -2.01 0.06
N ALA A 134 -22.95 -2.49 0.21
CA ALA A 134 -22.65 -3.87 0.59
C ALA A 134 -22.71 -4.12 2.12
N GLY A 135 -23.04 -3.11 2.94
CA GLY A 135 -23.09 -3.22 4.40
C GLY A 135 -21.75 -3.20 5.09
N GLY A 136 -20.70 -2.71 4.43
CA GLY A 136 -19.37 -2.55 5.01
C GLY A 136 -18.23 -2.85 4.04
N GLY A 137 -17.01 -2.64 4.51
CA GLY A 137 -15.80 -2.85 3.71
C GLY A 137 -14.52 -2.78 4.55
N ARG A 138 -13.39 -2.97 3.87
CA ARG A 138 -12.06 -2.94 4.49
C ARG A 138 -11.12 -2.06 3.68
N ILE A 139 -10.42 -1.15 4.35
CA ILE A 139 -9.44 -0.28 3.71
C ILE A 139 -8.11 -0.41 4.45
N VAL A 140 -7.05 -0.71 3.71
CA VAL A 140 -5.67 -0.72 4.23
C VAL A 140 -4.86 0.33 3.48
N ASN A 141 -4.36 1.32 4.22
CA ASN A 141 -3.55 2.40 3.68
C ASN A 141 -2.06 2.10 3.92
N PHE A 142 -1.30 1.84 2.85
CA PHE A 142 0.14 1.68 2.96
C PHE A 142 0.81 3.03 3.18
N THR A 143 1.68 3.09 4.16
CA THR A 143 2.44 4.28 4.49
C THR A 143 3.95 4.00 4.55
N SER A 144 4.56 4.17 5.68
CA SER A 144 5.98 3.98 5.96
C SER A 144 6.17 3.88 7.48
N SER A 145 7.24 3.27 7.91
CA SER A 145 7.69 3.36 9.31
C SER A 145 7.95 4.81 9.75
N SER A 146 8.12 5.73 8.81
CA SER A 146 8.30 7.16 9.07
C SER A 146 7.11 7.84 9.77
N VAL A 147 5.93 7.21 9.79
CA VAL A 147 4.77 7.72 10.55
C VAL A 147 4.93 7.53 12.07
N LYS A 148 5.92 6.79 12.51
CA LYS A 148 6.27 6.62 13.93
C LYS A 148 7.63 7.24 14.26
N SER A 149 8.58 7.25 13.32
CA SER A 149 9.92 7.82 13.49
C SER A 149 10.37 8.39 12.15
N PRO A 150 10.53 9.72 12.02
CA PRO A 150 10.95 10.34 10.77
C PRO A 150 12.23 9.72 10.22
N LEU A 151 12.29 9.58 8.90
CA LEU A 151 13.44 9.05 8.19
C LEU A 151 14.20 10.21 7.53
N ASP A 152 15.52 10.20 7.66
CA ASP A 152 16.38 11.21 7.04
C ASP A 152 16.24 11.23 5.53
N ASN A 153 16.34 12.43 4.94
CA ASN A 153 16.23 12.68 3.50
C ASN A 153 14.91 12.18 2.86
N LEU A 154 13.82 12.12 3.62
CA LEU A 154 12.50 11.70 3.11
C LEU A 154 11.39 12.68 3.53
N ILE A 155 11.66 14.00 3.49
CA ILE A 155 10.74 15.01 4.03
C ILE A 155 9.34 14.94 3.41
N LEU A 156 9.24 14.82 2.08
CA LEU A 156 7.95 14.71 1.40
C LEU A 156 7.16 13.47 1.85
N SER A 157 7.85 12.34 1.98
CA SER A 157 7.24 11.10 2.45
C SER A 157 6.82 11.21 3.92
N ASN A 158 7.69 11.72 4.79
CA ASN A 158 7.39 11.91 6.21
C ASN A 158 6.13 12.76 6.39
N THR A 159 6.03 13.88 5.66
CA THR A 159 4.92 14.82 5.76
C THR A 159 3.60 14.20 5.29
N PHE A 160 3.54 13.70 4.05
CA PHE A 160 2.26 13.26 3.48
C PHE A 160 1.79 11.90 4.01
N ARG A 161 2.69 11.01 4.44
CA ARG A 161 2.31 9.77 5.10
C ARG A 161 1.69 10.01 6.49
N MET A 162 2.12 11.06 7.20
CA MET A 162 1.43 11.49 8.43
C MET A 162 0.03 12.01 8.14
N GLY A 163 -0.19 12.70 7.01
CA GLY A 163 -1.53 13.08 6.57
C GLY A 163 -2.46 11.88 6.36
N VAL A 164 -1.95 10.77 5.80
CA VAL A 164 -2.72 9.52 5.66
C VAL A 164 -3.08 8.93 7.02
N LEU A 165 -2.20 9.04 8.03
CA LEU A 165 -2.49 8.60 9.40
C LEU A 165 -3.68 9.37 9.98
N GLY A 166 -3.66 10.72 9.90
CA GLY A 166 -4.75 11.58 10.36
C GLY A 166 -6.07 11.26 9.64
N LEU A 167 -6.02 11.14 8.31
CA LEU A 167 -7.16 10.73 7.49
C LEU A 167 -7.75 9.40 7.97
N THR A 168 -6.91 8.38 8.17
CA THR A 168 -7.36 7.04 8.60
C THR A 168 -8.01 7.08 9.97
N LYS A 169 -7.43 7.80 10.93
CA LYS A 169 -7.99 7.93 12.29
C LYS A 169 -9.36 8.58 12.27
N THR A 170 -9.52 9.68 11.55
CA THR A 170 -10.77 10.40 11.44
C THR A 170 -11.85 9.54 10.76
N LEU A 171 -11.53 8.96 9.61
CA LEU A 171 -12.48 8.13 8.87
C LEU A 171 -12.86 6.83 9.62
N ALA A 172 -11.97 6.26 10.43
CA ALA A 172 -12.33 5.10 11.25
C ALA A 172 -13.45 5.42 12.25
N SER A 173 -13.45 6.63 12.81
CA SER A 173 -14.53 7.11 13.69
C SER A 173 -15.83 7.38 12.91
N GLU A 174 -15.72 8.03 11.75
CA GLU A 174 -16.90 8.42 10.95
C GLU A 174 -17.60 7.21 10.30
N LEU A 175 -16.82 6.23 9.81
CA LEU A 175 -17.30 5.14 8.98
C LEU A 175 -17.51 3.82 9.74
N GLY A 176 -17.16 3.77 11.01
CA GLY A 176 -17.38 2.56 11.83
C GLY A 176 -18.84 2.13 11.87
N LYS A 177 -19.78 3.07 11.93
CA LYS A 177 -21.22 2.84 11.86
C LYS A 177 -21.70 2.23 10.54
N ASP A 178 -20.95 2.47 9.46
CA ASP A 178 -21.21 1.94 8.12
C ASP A 178 -20.55 0.54 7.94
N GLY A 179 -19.94 -0.03 8.98
CA GLY A 179 -19.24 -1.32 8.90
C GLY A 179 -17.90 -1.27 8.13
N VAL A 180 -17.38 -0.07 7.85
CA VAL A 180 -16.13 0.10 7.10
C VAL A 180 -14.97 0.27 8.09
N LEU A 181 -14.01 -0.68 8.05
CA LEU A 181 -12.82 -0.64 8.89
C LEU A 181 -11.62 -0.16 8.08
N LEU A 182 -10.88 0.80 8.66
CA LEU A 182 -9.70 1.39 8.02
C LEU A 182 -8.47 1.27 8.92
N ASN A 183 -7.35 0.82 8.36
CA ASN A 183 -6.08 0.74 9.08
C ASN A 183 -4.92 1.24 8.23
N VAL A 184 -3.88 1.69 8.89
CA VAL A 184 -2.58 2.05 8.29
C VAL A 184 -1.62 0.89 8.49
N LEU A 185 -0.93 0.51 7.43
CA LEU A 185 0.15 -0.47 7.46
C LEU A 185 1.45 0.19 6.97
N GLY A 186 2.43 0.28 7.86
CA GLY A 186 3.71 0.92 7.59
C GLY A 186 4.82 -0.11 7.39
N PRO A 187 5.39 -0.25 6.18
CA PRO A 187 6.57 -1.08 5.98
C PRO A 187 7.80 -0.44 6.63
N GLY A 188 8.64 -1.27 7.23
CA GLY A 188 10.03 -0.94 7.50
C GLY A 188 10.91 -1.18 6.27
N ARG A 189 12.01 -1.89 6.44
CA ARG A 189 12.88 -2.30 5.33
C ARG A 189 12.39 -3.63 4.74
N ILE A 190 11.56 -3.55 3.72
CA ILE A 190 11.03 -4.71 2.98
C ILE A 190 11.73 -4.79 1.63
N GLN A 191 12.28 -5.94 1.27
CA GLN A 191 13.05 -6.17 0.05
C GLN A 191 12.18 -5.94 -1.20
N THR A 192 12.40 -4.82 -1.87
CA THR A 192 11.73 -4.39 -3.09
C THR A 192 12.69 -3.55 -3.91
N ASP A 193 12.42 -3.38 -5.21
CA ASP A 193 13.20 -2.50 -6.09
C ASP A 193 13.41 -1.09 -5.49
N ARG A 194 12.43 -0.59 -4.74
CA ARG A 194 12.53 0.71 -4.06
C ARG A 194 13.59 0.71 -2.97
N ILE A 195 13.69 -0.34 -2.19
CA ILE A 195 14.73 -0.46 -1.15
C ILE A 195 16.10 -0.65 -1.79
N GLU A 196 16.20 -1.43 -2.87
CA GLU A 196 17.45 -1.57 -3.62
C GLU A 196 17.95 -0.23 -4.17
N GLN A 197 17.05 0.58 -4.74
CA GLN A 197 17.38 1.95 -5.18
C GLN A 197 17.86 2.84 -4.03
N LEU A 198 17.18 2.80 -2.87
CA LEU A 198 17.59 3.58 -1.69
C LEU A 198 18.93 3.13 -1.14
N ASP A 199 19.22 1.83 -1.11
CA ASP A 199 20.51 1.27 -0.70
C ASP A 199 21.62 1.71 -1.66
N ALA A 200 21.37 1.65 -2.97
CA ALA A 200 22.32 2.12 -3.98
C ALA A 200 22.62 3.62 -3.88
N MET A 201 21.57 4.44 -3.68
CA MET A 201 21.73 5.88 -3.46
C MET A 201 22.57 6.18 -2.20
N ARG A 202 22.32 5.44 -1.11
CA ARG A 202 23.11 5.59 0.13
C ARG A 202 24.55 5.15 -0.08
N ALA A 203 24.78 4.04 -0.76
CA ALA A 203 26.12 3.56 -1.11
C ALA A 203 26.91 4.62 -1.88
N GLN A 204 26.30 5.23 -2.91
CA GLN A 204 26.90 6.29 -3.68
C GLN A 204 27.23 7.53 -2.81
N LYS A 205 26.32 7.94 -1.93
CA LYS A 205 26.48 9.11 -1.05
C LYS A 205 27.59 8.91 -0.01
N THR A 206 27.75 7.67 0.49
CA THR A 206 28.70 7.35 1.58
C THR A 206 30.03 6.77 1.09
N GLY A 207 30.17 6.46 -0.20
CA GLY A 207 31.34 5.77 -0.74
C GLY A 207 31.50 4.32 -0.31
N GLN A 208 30.44 3.71 0.23
CA GLN A 208 30.39 2.31 0.65
C GLN A 208 29.89 1.39 -0.48
N SER A 209 30.10 0.09 -0.37
CA SER A 209 29.39 -0.87 -1.23
C SER A 209 27.92 -1.06 -0.78
N VAL A 210 27.06 -1.52 -1.67
CA VAL A 210 25.65 -1.82 -1.35
C VAL A 210 25.57 -2.88 -0.26
N GLU A 211 26.44 -3.89 -0.31
CA GLU A 211 26.55 -4.95 0.69
C GLU A 211 26.86 -4.40 2.07
N GLN A 212 27.79 -3.44 2.15
CA GLN A 212 28.15 -2.79 3.41
C GLN A 212 26.97 -1.97 3.96
N VAL A 213 26.27 -1.21 3.10
CA VAL A 213 25.05 -0.45 3.47
C VAL A 213 23.96 -1.39 4.02
N ARG A 214 23.77 -2.55 3.37
CA ARG A 214 22.81 -3.57 3.84
C ARG A 214 23.24 -4.17 5.17
N ALA A 215 24.49 -4.57 5.32
CA ALA A 215 25.02 -5.15 6.56
C ALA A 215 24.88 -4.16 7.75
N ASP A 216 25.15 -2.89 7.52
CA ASP A 216 24.96 -1.86 8.55
C ASP A 216 23.48 -1.62 8.87
N THR A 217 22.61 -1.68 7.86
CA THR A 217 21.17 -1.58 8.07
C THR A 217 20.62 -2.77 8.87
N PHE A 218 21.08 -4.00 8.59
CA PHE A 218 20.67 -5.19 9.33
C PHE A 218 20.94 -5.09 10.83
N LYS A 219 22.03 -4.44 11.23
CA LYS A 219 22.35 -4.18 12.66
C LYS A 219 21.31 -3.30 13.36
N THR A 220 20.56 -2.50 12.60
CA THR A 220 19.50 -1.62 13.14
C THR A 220 18.14 -2.32 13.25
N ILE A 221 17.99 -3.50 12.65
CA ILE A 221 16.76 -4.28 12.65
C ILE A 221 16.93 -5.44 13.62
N PRO A 222 16.14 -5.54 14.70
CA PRO A 222 16.24 -6.65 15.66
C PRO A 222 16.21 -8.04 15.05
N LEU A 223 15.41 -8.25 13.96
CA LEU A 223 15.41 -9.52 13.23
C LEU A 223 16.63 -9.72 12.31
N GLY A 224 17.55 -8.77 12.20
CA GLY A 224 18.82 -8.88 11.50
C GLY A 224 18.73 -9.00 9.98
N ARG A 225 17.58 -8.72 9.37
CA ARG A 225 17.34 -8.82 7.93
C ARG A 225 16.24 -7.89 7.45
N TYR A 226 16.15 -7.70 6.15
CA TYR A 226 14.95 -7.13 5.55
C TYR A 226 13.78 -8.12 5.62
N GLY A 227 12.56 -7.59 5.75
CA GLY A 227 11.35 -8.37 5.53
C GLY A 227 11.14 -8.68 4.05
N THR A 228 10.29 -9.66 3.75
CA THR A 228 9.89 -9.95 2.38
C THR A 228 8.53 -9.29 2.05
N PRO A 229 8.25 -9.03 0.75
CA PRO A 229 6.94 -8.56 0.34
C PRO A 229 5.78 -9.47 0.78
N GLU A 230 6.02 -10.79 0.84
CA GLU A 230 5.03 -11.79 1.27
C GLU A 230 4.73 -11.67 2.77
N GLU A 231 5.74 -11.40 3.61
CA GLU A 231 5.53 -11.17 5.06
C GLU A 231 4.64 -9.94 5.28
N PHE A 232 4.83 -8.88 4.50
CA PHE A 232 3.99 -7.69 4.55
C PHE A 232 2.57 -7.95 4.01
N ALA A 233 2.46 -8.73 2.93
CA ALA A 233 1.19 -9.06 2.30
C ALA A 233 0.25 -9.85 3.21
N LYS A 234 0.76 -10.77 4.03
CA LYS A 234 -0.05 -11.57 4.97
C LYS A 234 -0.85 -10.70 5.94
N LEU A 235 -0.21 -9.70 6.54
CA LEU A 235 -0.92 -8.80 7.44
C LEU A 235 -1.88 -7.87 6.68
N THR A 236 -1.51 -7.44 5.46
CA THR A 236 -2.40 -6.67 4.59
C THR A 236 -3.71 -7.42 4.34
N VAL A 237 -3.60 -8.68 3.94
CA VAL A 237 -4.75 -9.53 3.60
C VAL A 237 -5.61 -9.80 4.83
N PHE A 238 -5.00 -10.07 6.00
CA PHE A 238 -5.74 -10.21 7.25
C PHE A 238 -6.54 -8.95 7.60
N LEU A 239 -5.91 -7.77 7.60
CA LEU A 239 -6.58 -6.51 7.94
C LEU A 239 -7.70 -6.15 6.96
N ALA A 240 -7.57 -6.55 5.70
CA ALA A 240 -8.53 -6.32 4.63
C ALA A 240 -9.53 -7.49 4.45
N SER A 241 -9.58 -8.44 5.37
CA SER A 241 -10.46 -9.61 5.31
C SER A 241 -11.68 -9.48 6.23
N PRO A 242 -12.75 -10.27 6.01
CA PRO A 242 -13.84 -10.42 6.98
C PRO A 242 -13.40 -10.94 8.35
N ALA A 243 -12.27 -11.63 8.46
CA ALA A 243 -11.72 -12.08 9.75
C ALA A 243 -11.29 -10.92 10.66
N ASN A 244 -11.00 -9.75 10.10
CA ASN A 244 -10.85 -8.51 10.87
C ASN A 244 -12.23 -7.93 11.18
N THR A 245 -12.68 -8.09 12.41
CA THR A 245 -14.00 -7.61 12.87
C THR A 245 -13.92 -6.43 13.82
N TYR A 246 -12.72 -6.15 14.40
CA TYR A 246 -12.62 -5.16 15.50
C TYR A 246 -11.37 -4.28 15.46
N ILE A 247 -10.49 -4.44 14.45
CA ILE A 247 -9.30 -3.61 14.29
C ILE A 247 -9.60 -2.50 13.27
N THR A 248 -9.71 -1.26 13.74
CA THR A 248 -9.91 -0.08 12.92
C THR A 248 -9.16 1.13 13.49
N GLY A 249 -8.76 2.07 12.64
CA GLY A 249 -8.02 3.26 13.03
C GLY A 249 -6.61 2.98 13.57
N GLN A 250 -6.07 1.77 13.39
CA GLN A 250 -4.76 1.42 13.90
C GLN A 250 -3.65 1.71 12.89
N THR A 251 -2.46 1.95 13.44
CA THR A 251 -1.21 2.06 12.66
C THR A 251 -0.29 0.94 13.12
N ILE A 252 -0.08 -0.02 12.24
CA ILE A 252 0.73 -1.20 12.51
C ILE A 252 1.97 -1.14 11.63
N LEU A 253 3.15 -1.37 12.21
CA LEU A 253 4.40 -1.47 11.46
C LEU A 253 4.75 -2.94 11.22
N VAL A 254 5.25 -3.21 10.02
CA VAL A 254 5.89 -4.48 9.65
C VAL A 254 7.34 -4.14 9.34
N ASP A 255 8.18 -4.14 10.36
CA ASP A 255 9.51 -3.53 10.31
C ASP A 255 10.61 -4.35 10.99
N GLY A 256 10.30 -5.56 11.48
CA GLY A 256 11.26 -6.40 12.20
C GLY A 256 11.72 -5.85 13.53
N GLY A 257 10.94 -4.92 14.13
CA GLY A 257 11.26 -4.26 15.39
C GLY A 257 12.21 -3.06 15.25
N MET A 258 12.41 -2.55 14.04
CA MET A 258 13.34 -1.46 13.76
C MET A 258 12.95 -0.17 14.49
N VAL A 259 11.68 0.19 14.52
CA VAL A 259 11.18 1.41 15.16
C VAL A 259 10.91 1.14 16.64
N LYS A 260 11.52 1.95 17.51
CA LYS A 260 11.45 1.80 18.98
C LYS A 260 10.42 2.72 19.64
N SER A 261 9.62 3.48 18.88
CA SER A 261 8.58 4.35 19.43
C SER A 261 7.31 3.57 19.78
N TYR A 262 6.64 3.99 20.82
CA TYR A 262 5.33 3.46 21.26
C TYR A 262 4.18 3.97 20.39
#